data_6bff46561f8d72790d7820694e666a7e
#
_entry.id   6bff46561f8d72790d7820694e666a7e
#
_cell.length_a   1.000
_cell.length_b   1.000
_cell.length_c   1.000
_cell.angle_alpha   90.00
_cell.angle_beta   90.00
_cell.angle_gamma   90.00
#
_symmetry.space_group_name_H-M   'P 1'
#
loop_
_entity.id
_entity.type
_entity.pdbx_description
1 polymer ?
#
loop_
_entity_poly.entity_id
_entity_poly.type
_entity_poly.pdbx_seq_one_letter_code
_entity_poly.pdbx_strand_id
1 'polypeptide(L)'
;MNRIDRLVAILIHLQGRRVTRAEEIAEEFAISVRTVYRDIAALAEAGVPIVGEAGVGYSIVRGYHLPPVHLTAEEATALITAALLMDRFADSSLTRSMGSALAKIRAVLPQDHQDRIARLESRMSIAQGPHRSRAASLFAIQKALADRTVLRIAYRNSGAPAPTRRDVEPLGLTYYGDRWHLIAWCRLRRDYRDFRSDRIESLALLSEQFGPHDDFSLAAFLARYEEEEVERVTGVIKTDPVAAERVRKEAPFRLLSEERDESGVSFRIEGDKWNWYAGWLLSFGERLSVEEPNELRELLQQIARATANHHGRSGNDPGQGATIRTRPS
;
A
#
# COMPACT_ATOMS: atom_id res chain seq x y z
N MET A 1 5.35 -41.13 5.07
CA MET A 1 6.21 -40.07 4.45
C MET A 1 7.52 -40.75 4.06
N ASN A 2 7.99 -40.58 2.82
CA ASN A 2 9.28 -41.13 2.41
C ASN A 2 10.45 -40.34 3.07
N ARG A 3 11.69 -40.86 2.95
CA ARG A 3 12.85 -40.26 3.64
C ARG A 3 13.17 -38.84 3.10
N ILE A 4 13.04 -38.64 1.80
CA ILE A 4 13.38 -37.36 1.18
C ILE A 4 12.37 -36.28 1.60
N ASP A 5 11.08 -36.59 1.51
CA ASP A 5 10.01 -35.67 1.94
C ASP A 5 10.17 -35.30 3.41
N ARG A 6 10.58 -36.27 4.26
CA ARG A 6 10.80 -36.04 5.67
C ARG A 6 12.02 -35.12 5.92
N LEU A 7 13.12 -35.30 5.21
CA LEU A 7 14.29 -34.41 5.31
C LEU A 7 13.95 -32.96 4.94
N VAL A 8 13.20 -32.79 3.86
CA VAL A 8 12.71 -31.45 3.44
C VAL A 8 11.79 -30.85 4.48
N ALA A 9 10.84 -31.63 5.01
CA ALA A 9 9.90 -31.15 6.03
C ALA A 9 10.61 -30.77 7.35
N ILE A 10 11.60 -31.58 7.82
CA ILE A 10 12.42 -31.22 8.98
C ILE A 10 13.22 -29.92 8.72
N LEU A 11 13.78 -29.75 7.55
CA LEU A 11 14.52 -28.55 7.17
C LEU A 11 13.63 -27.30 7.22
N ILE A 12 12.43 -27.36 6.65
CA ILE A 12 11.44 -26.27 6.69
C ILE A 12 11.03 -25.96 8.13
N HIS A 13 10.79 -27.00 8.93
CA HIS A 13 10.42 -26.85 10.34
C HIS A 13 11.51 -26.12 11.16
N LEU A 14 12.78 -26.49 10.95
CA LEU A 14 13.92 -25.83 11.60
C LEU A 14 14.11 -24.37 11.14
N GLN A 15 13.77 -24.04 9.91
CA GLN A 15 13.86 -22.67 9.39
C GLN A 15 12.82 -21.73 10.00
N GLY A 16 11.64 -22.26 10.33
CA GLY A 16 10.55 -21.49 10.94
C GLY A 16 10.73 -21.19 12.44
N ARG A 17 11.76 -21.78 13.10
CA ARG A 17 11.94 -21.70 14.55
C ARG A 17 13.37 -21.29 14.93
N ARG A 18 13.51 -20.61 16.05
CA ARG A 18 14.84 -20.19 16.54
C ARG A 18 15.69 -21.38 17.01
N VAL A 19 15.07 -22.32 17.75
CA VAL A 19 15.65 -23.56 18.26
C VAL A 19 14.51 -24.57 18.37
N THR A 20 14.74 -25.84 18.01
CA THR A 20 13.79 -26.93 18.15
C THR A 20 14.47 -28.12 18.75
N ARG A 21 13.85 -28.77 19.75
CA ARG A 21 14.40 -29.96 20.41
C ARG A 21 14.16 -31.19 19.54
N ALA A 22 15.01 -32.22 19.72
CA ALA A 22 14.88 -33.48 19.00
C ALA A 22 13.53 -34.18 19.28
N GLU A 23 13.05 -34.06 20.52
CA GLU A 23 11.77 -34.62 20.95
C GLU A 23 10.59 -33.95 20.23
N GLU A 24 10.63 -32.62 20.06
CA GLU A 24 9.60 -31.87 19.35
C GLU A 24 9.54 -32.28 17.87
N ILE A 25 10.71 -32.47 17.23
CA ILE A 25 10.78 -32.95 15.84
C ILE A 25 10.23 -34.40 15.75
N ALA A 26 10.58 -35.22 16.72
CA ALA A 26 10.13 -36.63 16.78
C ALA A 26 8.60 -36.71 16.87
N GLU A 27 7.99 -35.88 17.71
CA GLU A 27 6.53 -35.80 17.90
C GLU A 27 5.83 -35.23 16.65
N GLU A 28 6.29 -34.13 16.12
CA GLU A 28 5.71 -33.45 14.94
C GLU A 28 5.66 -34.38 13.70
N PHE A 29 6.72 -35.15 13.48
CA PHE A 29 6.83 -36.04 12.31
C PHE A 29 6.51 -37.52 12.60
N ALA A 30 6.05 -37.82 13.81
CA ALA A 30 5.74 -39.20 14.27
C ALA A 30 6.89 -40.19 14.01
N ILE A 31 8.11 -39.80 14.37
CA ILE A 31 9.34 -40.61 14.23
C ILE A 31 10.08 -40.76 15.56
N SER A 32 11.04 -41.72 15.64
CA SER A 32 11.88 -41.82 16.82
C SER A 32 12.93 -40.73 16.90
N VAL A 33 13.32 -40.30 18.11
CA VAL A 33 14.41 -39.36 18.35
C VAL A 33 15.72 -39.81 17.68
N ARG A 34 15.98 -41.13 17.65
CA ARG A 34 17.13 -41.73 16.92
C ARG A 34 17.04 -41.44 15.41
N THR A 35 15.82 -41.44 14.83
CA THR A 35 15.62 -41.10 13.43
C THR A 35 15.87 -39.61 13.19
N VAL A 36 15.45 -38.76 14.13
CA VAL A 36 15.74 -37.32 14.06
C VAL A 36 17.24 -37.05 13.99
N TYR A 37 18.04 -37.66 14.89
CA TYR A 37 19.49 -37.51 14.87
C TYR A 37 20.11 -37.91 13.53
N ARG A 38 19.64 -39.02 12.94
CA ARG A 38 20.11 -39.50 11.64
C ARG A 38 19.73 -38.59 10.49
N ASP A 39 18.53 -38.03 10.54
CA ASP A 39 18.05 -37.09 9.51
C ASP A 39 18.72 -35.73 9.63
N ILE A 40 18.95 -35.22 10.84
CA ILE A 40 19.75 -33.99 11.08
C ILE A 40 21.20 -34.17 10.59
N ALA A 41 21.82 -35.32 10.88
CA ALA A 41 23.17 -35.60 10.38
C ALA A 41 23.20 -35.63 8.84
N ALA A 42 22.22 -36.26 8.20
CA ALA A 42 22.12 -36.31 6.74
C ALA A 42 21.92 -34.92 6.12
N LEU A 43 21.14 -34.05 6.75
CA LEU A 43 20.98 -32.64 6.32
C LEU A 43 22.30 -31.87 6.47
N ALA A 44 23.02 -32.06 7.56
CA ALA A 44 24.32 -31.43 7.80
C ALA A 44 25.37 -31.90 6.78
N GLU A 45 25.43 -33.23 6.48
CA GLU A 45 26.26 -33.81 5.43
C GLU A 45 25.91 -33.28 4.04
N ALA A 46 24.63 -32.94 3.78
CA ALA A 46 24.15 -32.30 2.56
C ALA A 46 24.47 -30.81 2.50
N GLY A 47 25.20 -30.24 3.48
CA GLY A 47 25.64 -28.83 3.49
C GLY A 47 24.67 -27.86 4.15
N VAL A 48 23.64 -28.34 4.85
CA VAL A 48 22.76 -27.47 5.64
C VAL A 48 23.49 -27.08 6.93
N PRO A 49 23.71 -25.79 7.23
CA PRO A 49 24.47 -25.36 8.40
C PRO A 49 23.58 -25.44 9.66
N ILE A 50 23.42 -26.67 10.17
CA ILE A 50 22.67 -26.94 11.40
C ILE A 50 23.63 -26.87 12.59
N VAL A 51 23.28 -26.11 13.60
CA VAL A 51 23.96 -26.07 14.90
C VAL A 51 23.11 -26.86 15.90
N GLY A 52 23.72 -27.87 16.52
CA GLY A 52 23.11 -28.65 17.60
C GLY A 52 23.81 -28.33 18.92
N GLU A 53 23.06 -27.97 19.93
CA GLU A 53 23.55 -27.78 21.30
C GLU A 53 22.87 -28.75 22.25
N ALA A 54 23.69 -29.53 22.96
CA ALA A 54 23.20 -30.58 23.85
C ALA A 54 22.29 -30.00 24.94
N GLY A 55 21.10 -30.56 25.11
CA GLY A 55 20.08 -30.07 26.05
C GLY A 55 19.29 -28.87 25.62
N VAL A 56 19.69 -28.18 24.55
CA VAL A 56 19.01 -26.97 24.01
C VAL A 56 18.21 -27.31 22.75
N GLY A 57 18.84 -27.95 21.76
CA GLY A 57 18.19 -28.38 20.52
C GLY A 57 18.99 -28.02 19.26
N TYR A 58 18.29 -27.97 18.14
CA TYR A 58 18.84 -27.69 16.82
C TYR A 58 18.36 -26.33 16.29
N SER A 59 19.27 -25.64 15.62
CA SER A 59 18.98 -24.39 14.92
C SER A 59 19.75 -24.32 13.60
N ILE A 60 19.26 -23.52 12.66
CA ILE A 60 19.98 -23.22 11.43
C ILE A 60 20.70 -21.88 11.59
N VAL A 61 21.94 -21.80 11.12
CA VAL A 61 22.74 -20.56 11.15
C VAL A 61 22.00 -19.42 10.45
N ARG A 62 21.93 -18.27 11.08
CA ARG A 62 21.27 -17.08 10.52
C ARG A 62 21.86 -16.70 9.16
N GLY A 63 20.98 -16.43 8.19
CA GLY A 63 21.39 -16.05 6.82
C GLY A 63 21.47 -17.22 5.84
N TYR A 64 21.18 -18.46 6.28
CA TYR A 64 21.01 -19.57 5.34
C TYR A 64 19.76 -19.32 4.48
N HIS A 65 19.98 -19.33 3.16
CA HIS A 65 18.88 -19.12 2.21
C HIS A 65 17.95 -20.34 2.20
N LEU A 66 16.65 -20.05 2.09
CA LEU A 66 15.61 -21.08 1.99
C LEU A 66 15.96 -22.13 0.92
N PRO A 67 15.75 -23.43 1.19
CA PRO A 67 15.76 -24.45 0.15
C PRO A 67 14.68 -24.11 -0.89
N PRO A 68 14.73 -24.71 -2.10
CA PRO A 68 13.71 -24.47 -3.10
C PRO A 68 12.32 -24.77 -2.51
N VAL A 69 11.49 -23.74 -2.41
CA VAL A 69 10.08 -23.88 -2.05
C VAL A 69 9.40 -24.52 -3.25
N HIS A 70 8.78 -25.68 -3.07
CA HIS A 70 7.96 -26.29 -4.11
C HIS A 70 6.62 -25.53 -4.17
N LEU A 71 6.44 -24.75 -5.22
CA LEU A 71 5.19 -24.10 -5.54
C LEU A 71 4.42 -24.95 -6.56
N THR A 72 3.14 -25.14 -6.35
CA THR A 72 2.25 -25.62 -7.41
C THR A 72 2.10 -24.56 -8.50
N ALA A 73 1.64 -24.96 -9.66
CA ALA A 73 1.41 -24.03 -10.77
C ALA A 73 0.37 -22.97 -10.42
N GLU A 74 -0.67 -23.34 -9.65
CA GLU A 74 -1.70 -22.41 -9.18
C GLU A 74 -1.13 -21.42 -8.18
N GLU A 75 -0.31 -21.85 -7.22
CA GLU A 75 0.34 -20.94 -6.25
C GLU A 75 1.28 -19.96 -6.95
N ALA A 76 2.09 -20.43 -7.88
CA ALA A 76 2.96 -19.57 -8.67
C ALA A 76 2.16 -18.56 -9.51
N THR A 77 1.07 -18.99 -10.16
CA THR A 77 0.19 -18.12 -10.92
C THR A 77 -0.47 -17.07 -10.03
N ALA A 78 -0.93 -17.46 -8.83
CA ALA A 78 -1.53 -16.53 -7.87
C ALA A 78 -0.53 -15.46 -7.41
N LEU A 79 0.71 -15.85 -7.07
CA LEU A 79 1.78 -14.92 -6.68
C LEU A 79 2.12 -13.93 -7.80
N ILE A 80 2.22 -14.41 -9.04
CA ILE A 80 2.52 -13.54 -10.20
C ILE A 80 1.36 -12.57 -10.45
N THR A 81 0.11 -13.04 -10.38
CA THR A 81 -1.08 -12.18 -10.52
C THR A 81 -1.13 -11.12 -9.43
N ALA A 82 -0.90 -11.52 -8.16
CA ALA A 82 -0.84 -10.57 -7.05
C ALA A 82 0.24 -9.51 -7.24
N ALA A 83 1.42 -9.90 -7.78
CA ALA A 83 2.49 -8.96 -8.05
C ALA A 83 2.15 -7.95 -9.15
N LEU A 84 1.41 -8.35 -10.20
CA LEU A 84 0.89 -7.43 -11.21
C LEU A 84 -0.07 -6.40 -10.60
N LEU A 85 -0.95 -6.83 -9.67
CA LEU A 85 -1.84 -5.92 -8.95
C LEU A 85 -1.04 -4.96 -8.05
N MET A 86 0.02 -5.45 -7.41
CA MET A 86 0.85 -4.66 -6.51
C MET A 86 1.71 -3.60 -7.22
N ASP A 87 1.95 -3.70 -8.53
CA ASP A 87 2.75 -2.70 -9.29
C ASP A 87 2.15 -1.28 -9.20
N ARG A 88 0.83 -1.18 -9.05
CA ARG A 88 0.12 0.09 -8.82
C ARG A 88 0.46 0.71 -7.45
N PHE A 89 0.68 -0.12 -6.43
CA PHE A 89 0.82 0.29 -5.04
C PHE A 89 2.27 0.33 -4.56
N ALA A 90 3.19 -0.31 -5.33
CA ALA A 90 4.59 -0.45 -4.99
C ALA A 90 5.42 0.76 -5.45
N ASP A 91 6.41 1.12 -4.64
CA ASP A 91 7.49 2.00 -5.06
C ASP A 91 8.59 1.21 -5.81
N SER A 92 9.56 1.90 -6.36
CA SER A 92 10.67 1.28 -7.11
C SER A 92 11.49 0.28 -6.29
N SER A 93 11.54 0.42 -4.96
CA SER A 93 12.29 -0.48 -4.09
C SER A 93 11.59 -1.83 -3.94
N LEU A 94 10.28 -1.80 -3.75
CA LEU A 94 9.45 -2.99 -3.62
C LEU A 94 9.30 -3.70 -4.98
N THR A 95 9.04 -2.96 -6.07
CA THR A 95 8.94 -3.51 -7.43
C THR A 95 10.20 -4.27 -7.83
N ARG A 96 11.39 -3.76 -7.49
CA ARG A 96 12.66 -4.44 -7.79
C ARG A 96 12.79 -5.78 -7.05
N SER A 97 12.48 -5.79 -5.75
CA SER A 97 12.53 -7.00 -4.93
C SER A 97 11.51 -8.04 -5.39
N MET A 98 10.29 -7.61 -5.72
CA MET A 98 9.25 -8.45 -6.30
C MET A 98 9.68 -9.04 -7.64
N GLY A 99 10.20 -8.22 -8.55
CA GLY A 99 10.69 -8.68 -9.85
C GLY A 99 11.77 -9.76 -9.74
N SER A 100 12.71 -9.59 -8.79
CA SER A 100 13.72 -10.60 -8.49
C SER A 100 13.13 -11.91 -7.98
N ALA A 101 12.15 -11.85 -7.07
CA ALA A 101 11.46 -13.03 -6.54
C ALA A 101 10.67 -13.75 -7.63
N LEU A 102 9.92 -13.00 -8.46
CA LEU A 102 9.14 -13.56 -9.56
C LEU A 102 10.01 -14.23 -10.62
N ALA A 103 11.17 -13.65 -10.94
CA ALA A 103 12.12 -14.27 -11.87
C ALA A 103 12.60 -15.65 -11.38
N LYS A 104 12.87 -15.80 -10.07
CA LYS A 104 13.23 -17.08 -9.45
C LYS A 104 12.08 -18.08 -9.49
N ILE A 105 10.85 -17.65 -9.21
CA ILE A 105 9.66 -18.50 -9.28
C ILE A 105 9.45 -18.98 -10.71
N ARG A 106 9.55 -18.10 -11.71
CA ARG A 106 9.41 -18.50 -13.12
C ARG A 106 10.46 -19.51 -13.55
N ALA A 107 11.72 -19.34 -13.11
CA ALA A 107 12.82 -20.20 -13.52
C ALA A 107 12.66 -21.67 -13.09
N VAL A 108 11.86 -21.94 -12.05
CA VAL A 108 11.60 -23.31 -11.55
C VAL A 108 10.31 -23.94 -12.08
N LEU A 109 9.49 -23.18 -12.81
CA LEU A 109 8.24 -23.69 -13.39
C LEU A 109 8.49 -24.47 -14.67
N PRO A 110 7.71 -25.52 -14.97
CA PRO A 110 7.68 -26.17 -16.27
C PRO A 110 7.34 -25.19 -17.40
N GLN A 111 7.85 -25.46 -18.62
CA GLN A 111 7.73 -24.53 -19.75
C GLN A 111 6.27 -24.21 -20.11
N ASP A 112 5.39 -25.19 -20.09
CA ASP A 112 3.95 -25.02 -20.36
C ASP A 112 3.27 -24.04 -19.39
N HIS A 113 3.69 -24.07 -18.11
CA HIS A 113 3.22 -23.11 -17.09
C HIS A 113 3.80 -21.71 -17.32
N GLN A 114 5.09 -21.59 -17.70
CA GLN A 114 5.68 -20.31 -18.06
C GLN A 114 4.94 -19.66 -19.24
N ASP A 115 4.62 -20.45 -20.28
CA ASP A 115 3.87 -19.97 -21.45
C ASP A 115 2.43 -19.55 -21.10
N ARG A 116 1.79 -20.27 -20.18
CA ARG A 116 0.46 -19.90 -19.67
C ARG A 116 0.49 -18.57 -18.92
N ILE A 117 1.47 -18.38 -18.06
CA ILE A 117 1.67 -17.13 -17.32
C ILE A 117 1.94 -15.97 -18.27
N ALA A 118 2.83 -16.13 -19.25
CA ALA A 118 3.13 -15.12 -20.25
C ALA A 118 1.89 -14.70 -21.05
N ARG A 119 1.01 -15.65 -21.39
CA ARG A 119 -0.29 -15.35 -22.03
C ARG A 119 -1.24 -14.57 -21.12
N LEU A 120 -1.26 -14.85 -19.82
CA LEU A 120 -2.06 -14.11 -18.85
C LEU A 120 -1.54 -12.68 -18.71
N GLU A 121 -0.24 -12.51 -18.51
CA GLU A 121 0.42 -11.19 -18.38
C GLU A 121 0.17 -10.28 -19.59
N SER A 122 0.20 -10.84 -20.81
CA SER A 122 -0.06 -10.06 -22.02
C SER A 122 -1.52 -9.59 -22.15
N ARG A 123 -2.44 -10.19 -21.40
CA ARG A 123 -3.88 -9.89 -21.42
C ARG A 123 -4.39 -9.18 -20.16
N MET A 124 -3.55 -9.06 -19.16
CA MET A 124 -3.86 -8.38 -17.91
C MET A 124 -3.05 -7.10 -17.83
N SER A 125 -3.72 -5.97 -17.74
CA SER A 125 -3.08 -4.69 -17.44
C SER A 125 -3.93 -3.93 -16.43
N ILE A 126 -3.25 -3.23 -15.54
CA ILE A 126 -3.93 -2.26 -14.69
C ILE A 126 -3.75 -0.92 -15.36
N ALA A 127 -4.88 -0.23 -15.61
CA ALA A 127 -4.82 1.12 -16.13
C ALA A 127 -3.97 1.98 -15.19
N GLN A 128 -2.85 2.48 -15.69
CA GLN A 128 -1.96 3.34 -14.91
C GLN A 128 -2.70 4.68 -14.71
N GLY A 129 -3.15 4.93 -13.48
CA GLY A 129 -3.58 6.26 -13.07
C GLY A 129 -2.36 7.21 -13.01
N PRO A 130 -2.58 8.55 -13.00
CA PRO A 130 -1.51 9.55 -13.03
C PRO A 130 -0.53 9.55 -11.84
N HIS A 131 -0.69 8.66 -10.88
CA HIS A 131 0.08 8.63 -9.64
C HIS A 131 1.11 7.50 -9.62
N ARG A 132 2.23 7.67 -10.35
CA ARG A 132 3.48 7.05 -9.88
C ARG A 132 3.97 7.89 -8.70
N SER A 133 3.63 7.44 -7.51
CA SER A 133 4.10 8.03 -6.27
C SER A 133 5.63 8.06 -6.26
N ARG A 134 6.23 9.23 -6.10
CA ARG A 134 7.59 9.39 -5.55
C ARG A 134 7.50 9.06 -4.04
N ALA A 135 7.00 7.88 -3.72
CA ALA A 135 6.91 7.46 -2.34
C ALA A 135 8.33 7.25 -1.80
N ALA A 136 8.53 7.60 -0.54
CA ALA A 136 9.68 7.16 0.20
C ALA A 136 9.81 5.64 0.10
N SER A 137 11.05 5.12 0.10
CA SER A 137 11.31 3.69 -0.01
C SER A 137 10.47 2.87 0.97
N LEU A 138 9.45 2.19 0.47
CA LEU A 138 8.58 1.33 1.27
C LEU A 138 9.41 0.22 1.93
N PHE A 139 10.42 -0.28 1.25
CA PHE A 139 11.34 -1.27 1.80
C PHE A 139 12.08 -0.75 3.04
N ALA A 140 12.55 0.50 3.02
CA ALA A 140 13.22 1.10 4.17
C ALA A 140 12.26 1.31 5.35
N ILE A 141 11.00 1.69 5.07
CA ILE A 141 9.96 1.81 6.10
C ILE A 141 9.64 0.44 6.71
N GLN A 142 9.45 -0.59 5.88
CA GLN A 142 9.18 -1.96 6.33
C GLN A 142 10.34 -2.49 7.19
N LYS A 143 11.59 -2.24 6.76
CA LYS A 143 12.77 -2.61 7.53
C LYS A 143 12.78 -1.92 8.89
N ALA A 144 12.52 -0.61 8.92
CA ALA A 144 12.49 0.16 10.16
C ALA A 144 11.38 -0.31 11.12
N LEU A 145 10.22 -0.69 10.60
CA LEU A 145 9.13 -1.30 11.38
C LEU A 145 9.56 -2.64 12.01
N ALA A 146 10.17 -3.52 11.20
CA ALA A 146 10.58 -4.85 11.64
C ALA A 146 11.70 -4.79 12.69
N ASP A 147 12.68 -3.91 12.48
CA ASP A 147 13.88 -3.78 13.31
C ASP A 147 13.70 -2.75 14.46
N ARG A 148 12.55 -2.11 14.58
CA ARG A 148 12.26 -1.01 15.50
C ARG A 148 13.32 0.09 15.44
N THR A 149 13.68 0.50 14.23
CA THR A 149 14.73 1.49 13.97
C THR A 149 14.12 2.86 13.73
N VAL A 150 14.71 3.88 14.33
CA VAL A 150 14.29 5.28 14.14
C VAL A 150 14.55 5.71 12.70
N LEU A 151 13.56 6.35 12.09
CA LEU A 151 13.67 6.96 10.77
C LEU A 151 13.84 8.48 10.87
N ARG A 152 14.78 9.01 10.12
CA ARG A 152 14.88 10.44 9.86
C ARG A 152 14.25 10.75 8.51
N ILE A 153 13.23 11.60 8.52
CA ILE A 153 12.50 11.99 7.32
C ILE A 153 12.58 13.51 7.08
N ALA A 154 12.65 13.90 5.79
CA ALA A 154 12.34 15.26 5.37
C ALA A 154 10.90 15.26 4.86
N TYR A 155 10.00 15.88 5.61
CA TYR A 155 8.56 15.85 5.35
C TYR A 155 8.02 17.21 4.94
N ARG A 156 7.34 17.26 3.80
CA ARG A 156 6.70 18.47 3.28
C ARG A 156 5.22 18.51 3.64
N ASN A 157 4.83 19.41 4.51
CA ASN A 157 3.40 19.69 4.76
C ASN A 157 2.75 20.35 3.53
N SER A 158 1.44 20.20 3.40
CA SER A 158 0.67 20.86 2.35
C SER A 158 0.83 22.40 2.49
N GLY A 159 1.21 23.06 1.39
CA GLY A 159 1.41 24.51 1.38
C GLY A 159 2.68 25.01 2.06
N ALA A 160 3.52 24.14 2.64
CA ALA A 160 4.77 24.57 3.25
C ALA A 160 5.85 24.85 2.19
N PRO A 161 6.61 25.95 2.32
CA PRO A 161 7.64 26.32 1.35
C PRO A 161 8.85 25.37 1.37
N ALA A 162 9.14 24.74 2.51
CA ALA A 162 10.26 23.84 2.68
C ALA A 162 9.88 22.61 3.52
N PRO A 163 10.54 21.46 3.31
CA PRO A 163 10.33 20.26 4.13
C PRO A 163 10.89 20.48 5.53
N THR A 164 10.28 19.82 6.52
CA THR A 164 10.77 19.79 7.91
C THR A 164 11.45 18.47 8.18
N ARG A 165 12.64 18.51 8.79
CA ARG A 165 13.36 17.31 9.24
C ARG A 165 12.74 16.79 10.53
N ARG A 166 12.46 15.49 10.58
CA ARG A 166 11.84 14.83 11.72
C ARG A 166 12.46 13.47 11.96
N ASP A 167 12.68 13.15 13.22
CA ASP A 167 13.01 11.80 13.66
C ASP A 167 11.69 11.16 14.14
N VAL A 168 11.37 10.01 13.57
CA VAL A 168 10.11 9.31 13.81
C VAL A 168 10.36 7.84 14.14
N GLU A 169 9.50 7.27 14.96
CA GLU A 169 9.52 5.86 15.37
C GLU A 169 8.37 5.16 14.64
N PRO A 170 8.65 4.35 13.62
CA PRO A 170 7.63 3.68 12.80
C PRO A 170 6.80 2.69 13.64
N LEU A 171 5.47 2.79 13.56
CA LEU A 171 4.54 1.93 14.30
C LEU A 171 3.54 1.23 13.38
N GLY A 172 3.34 1.74 12.16
CA GLY A 172 2.46 1.12 11.18
C GLY A 172 2.69 1.67 9.78
N LEU A 173 2.36 0.85 8.79
CA LEU A 173 2.32 1.23 7.38
C LEU A 173 0.96 0.79 6.83
N THR A 174 0.17 1.72 6.33
CA THR A 174 -1.19 1.47 5.84
C THR A 174 -1.43 2.13 4.51
N TYR A 175 -2.38 1.59 3.74
CA TYR A 175 -2.77 2.12 2.44
C TYR A 175 -4.23 2.57 2.49
N TYR A 176 -4.48 3.86 2.32
CA TYR A 176 -5.81 4.44 2.20
C TYR A 176 -5.74 5.76 1.43
N GLY A 177 -6.88 6.26 0.95
CA GLY A 177 -6.93 7.48 0.16
C GLY A 177 -6.00 7.45 -1.06
N ASP A 178 -5.84 6.27 -1.67
CA ASP A 178 -5.01 5.99 -2.85
C ASP A 178 -3.49 6.22 -2.65
N ARG A 179 -3.00 6.08 -1.40
CA ARG A 179 -1.57 6.24 -1.07
C ARG A 179 -1.15 5.53 0.21
N TRP A 180 0.16 5.34 0.36
CA TRP A 180 0.75 4.79 1.57
C TRP A 180 0.91 5.86 2.65
N HIS A 181 0.65 5.45 3.89
CA HIS A 181 0.75 6.24 5.10
C HIS A 181 1.65 5.55 6.11
N LEU A 182 2.66 6.27 6.61
CA LEU A 182 3.49 5.86 7.71
C LEU A 182 2.90 6.43 9.01
N ILE A 183 2.41 5.55 9.86
CA ILE A 183 1.98 5.92 11.20
C ILE A 183 3.18 5.79 12.13
N ALA A 184 3.53 6.86 12.83
CA ALA A 184 4.73 6.91 13.64
C ALA A 184 4.62 7.88 14.81
N TRP A 185 5.36 7.62 15.89
CA TRP A 185 5.61 8.61 16.92
C TRP A 185 6.58 9.67 16.42
N CYS A 186 6.17 10.90 16.40
CA CYS A 186 6.99 12.03 15.95
C CYS A 186 7.73 12.64 17.14
N ARG A 187 9.03 12.44 17.26
CA ARG A 187 9.85 12.97 18.37
C ARG A 187 9.81 14.49 18.47
N LEU A 188 9.73 15.18 17.31
CA LEU A 188 9.63 16.65 17.28
C LEU A 188 8.33 17.16 17.87
N ARG A 189 7.21 16.46 17.64
CA ARG A 189 5.88 16.87 18.12
C ARG A 189 5.45 16.17 19.40
N ARG A 190 6.15 15.09 19.78
CA ARG A 190 5.83 14.21 20.91
C ARG A 190 4.40 13.70 20.84
N ASP A 191 4.05 13.17 19.64
CA ASP A 191 2.70 12.73 19.35
C ASP A 191 2.69 11.71 18.21
N TYR A 192 1.69 10.83 18.18
CA TYR A 192 1.43 9.91 17.08
C TYR A 192 0.95 10.67 15.86
N ARG A 193 1.57 10.44 14.72
CA ARG A 193 1.30 11.17 13.48
C ARG A 193 1.19 10.24 12.30
N ASP A 194 0.35 10.67 11.39
CA ASP A 194 0.22 10.11 10.06
C ASP A 194 1.06 10.91 9.05
N PHE A 195 1.96 10.21 8.38
CA PHE A 195 2.84 10.77 7.36
C PHE A 195 2.55 10.12 6.00
N ARG A 196 2.00 10.89 5.09
CA ARG A 196 1.84 10.46 3.70
C ARG A 196 3.21 10.19 3.07
N SER A 197 3.39 8.99 2.52
CA SER A 197 4.68 8.57 1.95
C SER A 197 5.10 9.43 0.74
N ASP A 198 4.14 9.94 -0.05
CA ASP A 198 4.38 10.81 -1.20
C ASP A 198 4.88 12.22 -0.83
N ARG A 199 4.80 12.60 0.45
CA ARG A 199 5.31 13.86 1.02
C ARG A 199 6.65 13.71 1.74
N ILE A 200 7.18 12.50 1.80
CA ILE A 200 8.52 12.24 2.34
C ILE A 200 9.53 12.40 1.20
N GLU A 201 10.30 13.49 1.22
CA GLU A 201 11.29 13.80 0.18
C GLU A 201 12.59 13.01 0.33
N SER A 202 12.98 12.74 1.57
CA SER A 202 14.11 11.88 1.90
C SER A 202 13.86 11.10 3.17
N LEU A 203 14.46 9.91 3.23
CA LEU A 203 14.34 9.00 4.35
C LEU A 203 15.70 8.34 4.61
N ALA A 204 16.12 8.27 5.89
CA ALA A 204 17.30 7.56 6.32
C ALA A 204 17.00 6.74 7.59
N LEU A 205 17.49 5.50 7.61
CA LEU A 205 17.50 4.69 8.83
C LEU A 205 18.62 5.22 9.72
N LEU A 206 18.32 5.42 11.00
CA LEU A 206 19.34 5.72 12.02
C LEU A 206 19.86 4.41 12.61
N SER A 207 21.01 4.46 13.30
CA SER A 207 21.51 3.31 14.07
C SER A 207 20.77 3.11 15.40
N GLU A 208 19.87 4.01 15.74
CA GLU A 208 19.13 4.02 16.99
C GLU A 208 17.86 3.18 16.87
N GLN A 209 17.63 2.30 17.85
CA GLN A 209 16.39 1.55 18.02
C GLN A 209 15.50 2.24 19.05
N PHE A 210 14.20 2.12 18.90
CA PHE A 210 13.22 2.63 19.85
C PHE A 210 12.55 1.49 20.64
N GLY A 211 12.07 1.83 21.84
CA GLY A 211 11.37 0.90 22.71
C GLY A 211 9.94 0.60 22.26
N PRO A 212 9.22 -0.31 22.96
CA PRO A 212 7.83 -0.56 22.70
C PRO A 212 6.98 0.68 22.99
N HIS A 213 5.89 0.85 22.23
CA HIS A 213 4.82 1.80 22.50
C HIS A 213 3.59 1.01 22.94
N ASP A 214 3.57 0.62 24.23
CA ASP A 214 2.54 -0.30 24.75
C ASP A 214 1.15 0.34 24.80
N ASP A 215 1.06 1.65 24.77
CA ASP A 215 -0.16 2.45 24.68
C ASP A 215 -0.67 2.65 23.24
N PHE A 216 0.07 2.20 22.23
CA PHE A 216 -0.28 2.39 20.84
C PHE A 216 -0.96 1.14 20.24
N SER A 217 -2.10 1.34 19.61
CA SER A 217 -2.76 0.38 18.74
C SER A 217 -3.00 0.99 17.36
N LEU A 218 -2.45 0.36 16.33
CA LEU A 218 -2.66 0.82 14.95
C LEU A 218 -4.15 0.79 14.58
N ALA A 219 -4.88 -0.25 14.98
CA ALA A 219 -6.32 -0.35 14.73
C ALA A 219 -7.09 0.79 15.41
N ALA A 220 -6.81 1.06 16.69
CA ALA A 220 -7.43 2.17 17.42
C ALA A 220 -7.04 3.54 16.84
N PHE A 221 -5.80 3.69 16.37
CA PHE A 221 -5.37 4.92 15.72
C PHE A 221 -6.11 5.17 14.41
N LEU A 222 -6.31 4.13 13.60
CA LEU A 222 -7.06 4.22 12.33
C LEU A 222 -8.55 4.41 12.57
N ALA A 223 -9.14 3.74 13.57
CA ALA A 223 -10.54 3.90 13.94
C ALA A 223 -10.87 5.36 14.35
N ARG A 224 -9.92 6.10 14.92
CA ARG A 224 -10.11 7.54 15.17
C ARG A 224 -10.35 8.35 13.90
N TYR A 225 -9.82 7.93 12.76
CA TYR A 225 -10.11 8.58 11.47
C TYR A 225 -11.48 8.21 10.94
N GLU A 226 -12.04 7.08 11.39
CA GLU A 226 -13.41 6.65 11.08
C GLU A 226 -14.41 7.21 12.11
N GLU A 227 -13.97 7.37 13.37
CA GLU A 227 -14.75 7.79 14.53
C GLU A 227 -14.51 9.25 14.96
N GLU A 228 -13.35 9.86 14.61
CA GLU A 228 -13.34 11.31 14.74
C GLU A 228 -14.60 11.76 14.06
N GLU A 229 -15.50 12.38 14.84
CA GLU A 229 -16.56 13.23 14.37
C GLU A 229 -15.95 14.26 13.41
N VAL A 230 -15.59 13.76 12.23
CA VAL A 230 -15.52 14.60 11.08
C VAL A 230 -16.94 15.12 11.04
N GLU A 231 -17.10 16.39 11.36
CA GLU A 231 -18.35 17.10 11.29
C GLU A 231 -18.97 16.73 9.94
N ARG A 232 -19.75 15.62 9.98
CA ARG A 232 -20.34 15.05 8.77
C ARG A 232 -21.35 16.04 8.32
N VAL A 233 -20.99 16.76 7.29
CA VAL A 233 -21.84 17.75 6.69
C VAL A 233 -22.76 17.05 5.70
N THR A 234 -24.05 17.26 5.87
CA THR A 234 -25.06 16.76 4.93
C THR A 234 -25.38 17.85 3.92
N GLY A 235 -25.70 17.43 2.71
CA GLY A 235 -26.12 18.35 1.65
C GLY A 235 -27.14 17.72 0.73
N VAL A 236 -27.73 18.54 -0.12
CA VAL A 236 -28.61 18.14 -1.21
C VAL A 236 -28.07 18.71 -2.50
N ILE A 237 -27.84 17.83 -3.46
CA ILE A 237 -27.44 18.18 -4.82
C ILE A 237 -28.52 17.71 -5.79
N LYS A 238 -28.77 18.49 -6.83
CA LYS A 238 -29.71 18.16 -7.90
C LYS A 238 -28.98 18.09 -9.23
N THR A 239 -29.31 17.07 -10.01
CA THR A 239 -28.65 16.78 -11.30
C THR A 239 -29.65 16.46 -12.39
N ASP A 240 -29.23 16.59 -13.65
CA ASP A 240 -29.93 15.96 -14.76
C ASP A 240 -29.77 14.42 -14.73
N PRO A 241 -30.60 13.65 -15.46
CA PRO A 241 -30.52 12.19 -15.46
C PRO A 241 -29.18 11.62 -15.94
N VAL A 242 -28.46 12.33 -16.83
CA VAL A 242 -27.16 11.89 -17.36
C VAL A 242 -26.07 12.07 -16.29
N ALA A 243 -26.05 13.22 -15.63
CA ALA A 243 -25.13 13.49 -14.54
C ALA A 243 -25.37 12.58 -13.32
N ALA A 244 -26.63 12.20 -13.06
CA ALA A 244 -27.00 11.27 -11.99
C ALA A 244 -26.30 9.91 -12.09
N GLU A 245 -26.09 9.38 -13.30
CA GLU A 245 -25.34 8.13 -13.51
C GLU A 245 -23.90 8.25 -13.03
N ARG A 246 -23.25 9.38 -13.31
CA ARG A 246 -21.89 9.65 -12.87
C ARG A 246 -21.82 9.83 -11.35
N VAL A 247 -22.83 10.51 -10.76
CA VAL A 247 -22.90 10.66 -9.28
C VAL A 247 -22.99 9.29 -8.62
N ARG A 248 -23.84 8.37 -9.09
CA ARG A 248 -23.96 7.02 -8.50
C ARG A 248 -22.66 6.22 -8.57
N LYS A 249 -21.88 6.37 -9.64
CA LYS A 249 -20.67 5.56 -9.90
C LYS A 249 -19.39 6.15 -9.28
N GLU A 250 -19.30 7.46 -9.20
CA GLU A 250 -18.03 8.15 -8.94
C GLU A 250 -18.06 9.09 -7.73
N ALA A 251 -19.21 9.20 -7.02
CA ALA A 251 -19.31 10.12 -5.88
C ALA A 251 -18.23 9.83 -4.82
N PRO A 252 -17.41 10.82 -4.45
CA PRO A 252 -16.37 10.67 -3.43
C PRO A 252 -16.92 10.81 -1.99
N PHE A 253 -18.24 10.90 -1.84
CA PHE A 253 -18.98 11.05 -0.59
C PHE A 253 -20.10 10.01 -0.54
N ARG A 254 -20.72 9.85 0.64
CA ARG A 254 -21.79 8.89 0.84
C ARG A 254 -23.11 9.43 0.29
N LEU A 255 -23.83 8.62 -0.48
CA LEU A 255 -25.19 8.88 -0.90
C LEU A 255 -26.14 8.31 0.16
N LEU A 256 -26.98 9.17 0.77
CA LEU A 256 -27.93 8.79 1.82
C LEU A 256 -29.29 8.44 1.23
N SER A 257 -29.78 9.24 0.27
CA SER A 257 -31.02 8.97 -0.44
C SER A 257 -30.97 9.56 -1.85
N GLU A 258 -31.83 9.06 -2.70
CA GLU A 258 -32.06 9.52 -4.06
C GLU A 258 -33.56 9.71 -4.27
N GLU A 259 -33.93 10.87 -4.79
CA GLU A 259 -35.30 11.21 -5.18
C GLU A 259 -35.31 11.67 -6.63
N ARG A 260 -36.34 11.29 -7.39
CA ARG A 260 -36.49 11.65 -8.78
C ARG A 260 -37.82 12.39 -8.99
N ASP A 261 -37.73 13.54 -9.63
CA ASP A 261 -38.87 14.32 -10.04
C ASP A 261 -38.82 14.71 -11.53
N GLU A 262 -39.78 15.49 -12.01
CA GLU A 262 -39.82 15.96 -13.41
C GLU A 262 -38.66 16.89 -13.79
N SER A 263 -38.01 17.49 -12.77
CA SER A 263 -36.93 18.47 -12.95
C SER A 263 -35.53 17.85 -12.81
N GLY A 264 -35.41 16.54 -12.44
CA GLY A 264 -34.13 15.87 -12.34
C GLY A 264 -34.05 14.81 -11.25
N VAL A 265 -32.83 14.59 -10.76
CA VAL A 265 -32.51 13.64 -9.70
C VAL A 265 -31.84 14.38 -8.56
N SER A 266 -32.43 14.33 -7.38
CA SER A 266 -31.88 14.92 -6.15
C SER A 266 -31.21 13.82 -5.32
N PHE A 267 -30.02 14.09 -4.82
CA PHE A 267 -29.29 13.21 -3.92
C PHE A 267 -29.06 13.91 -2.59
N ARG A 268 -29.44 13.25 -1.49
CA ARG A 268 -28.95 13.62 -0.17
C ARG A 268 -27.60 12.98 0.05
N ILE A 269 -26.61 13.79 0.34
CA ILE A 269 -25.20 13.40 0.43
C ILE A 269 -24.67 13.67 1.85
N GLU A 270 -23.68 12.87 2.25
CA GLU A 270 -22.94 13.02 3.49
C GLU A 270 -21.45 12.95 3.20
N GLY A 271 -20.69 13.93 3.68
CA GLY A 271 -19.25 14.00 3.48
C GLY A 271 -18.56 14.70 4.65
N ASP A 272 -17.22 14.71 4.61
CA ASP A 272 -16.42 15.27 5.70
C ASP A 272 -16.32 16.79 5.61
N LYS A 273 -15.56 17.30 4.64
CA LYS A 273 -15.33 18.74 4.42
C LYS A 273 -15.63 19.09 2.97
N TRP A 274 -16.50 20.04 2.74
CA TRP A 274 -16.91 20.44 1.40
C TRP A 274 -15.75 20.85 0.48
N ASN A 275 -14.68 21.40 1.04
CA ASN A 275 -13.49 21.78 0.28
C ASN A 275 -12.85 20.62 -0.49
N TRP A 276 -13.02 19.38 -0.03
CA TRP A 276 -12.45 18.19 -0.67
C TRP A 276 -13.25 17.77 -1.89
N TYR A 277 -14.54 18.06 -1.88
CA TYR A 277 -15.49 17.66 -2.93
C TYR A 277 -15.78 18.78 -3.95
N ALA A 278 -15.42 20.01 -3.61
CA ALA A 278 -15.76 21.19 -4.42
C ALA A 278 -15.26 21.06 -5.87
N GLY A 279 -14.03 20.60 -6.08
CA GLY A 279 -13.48 20.40 -7.43
C GLY A 279 -14.24 19.35 -8.22
N TRP A 280 -14.65 18.25 -7.56
CA TRP A 280 -15.43 17.20 -8.18
C TRP A 280 -16.85 17.70 -8.53
N LEU A 281 -17.51 18.40 -7.63
CA LEU A 281 -18.82 19.00 -7.90
C LEU A 281 -18.77 20.01 -9.05
N LEU A 282 -17.76 20.85 -9.10
CA LEU A 282 -17.55 21.82 -10.20
C LEU A 282 -17.30 21.14 -11.55
N SER A 283 -16.82 19.91 -11.58
CA SER A 283 -16.59 19.17 -12.82
C SER A 283 -17.88 18.80 -13.60
N PHE A 284 -19.04 18.97 -12.99
CA PHE A 284 -20.35 18.77 -13.65
C PHE A 284 -20.86 20.03 -14.41
N GLY A 285 -20.25 21.18 -14.16
CA GLY A 285 -20.69 22.43 -14.76
C GLY A 285 -22.14 22.75 -14.41
N GLU A 286 -22.96 23.04 -15.41
CA GLU A 286 -24.37 23.40 -15.24
C GLU A 286 -25.30 22.22 -14.96
N ARG A 287 -24.81 20.98 -15.07
CA ARG A 287 -25.60 19.75 -14.90
C ARG A 287 -25.82 19.35 -13.44
N LEU A 288 -25.20 20.05 -12.50
CA LEU A 288 -25.33 19.84 -11.07
C LEU A 288 -25.51 21.17 -10.37
N SER A 289 -26.53 21.24 -9.53
CA SER A 289 -26.73 22.36 -8.60
C SER A 289 -26.69 21.87 -7.16
N VAL A 290 -26.18 22.69 -6.26
CA VAL A 290 -26.25 22.46 -4.81
C VAL A 290 -27.49 23.15 -4.30
N GLU A 291 -28.41 22.40 -3.68
CA GLU A 291 -29.61 22.96 -3.04
C GLU A 291 -29.33 23.32 -1.59
N GLU A 292 -28.59 22.44 -0.89
CA GLU A 292 -28.17 22.61 0.50
C GLU A 292 -26.77 22.03 0.71
N PRO A 293 -25.97 22.55 1.64
CA PRO A 293 -26.16 23.80 2.38
C PRO A 293 -25.71 25.03 1.58
N ASN A 294 -26.07 26.23 2.04
CA ASN A 294 -25.69 27.47 1.37
C ASN A 294 -24.18 27.69 1.37
N GLU A 295 -23.47 27.28 2.42
CA GLU A 295 -22.02 27.37 2.55
C GLU A 295 -21.29 26.61 1.42
N LEU A 296 -21.81 25.43 1.05
CA LEU A 296 -21.24 24.68 -0.10
C LEU A 296 -21.45 25.41 -1.41
N ARG A 297 -22.62 25.99 -1.62
CA ARG A 297 -22.95 26.80 -2.82
C ARG A 297 -22.04 28.01 -2.91
N GLU A 298 -21.82 28.74 -1.82
CA GLU A 298 -20.92 29.89 -1.77
C GLU A 298 -19.47 29.51 -2.05
N LEU A 299 -19.01 28.38 -1.47
CA LEU A 299 -17.69 27.83 -1.71
C LEU A 299 -17.47 27.53 -3.22
N LEU A 300 -18.42 26.85 -3.87
CA LEU A 300 -18.33 26.57 -5.30
C LEU A 300 -18.29 27.84 -6.14
N GLN A 301 -19.13 28.84 -5.81
CA GLN A 301 -19.11 30.14 -6.47
C GLN A 301 -17.77 30.86 -6.31
N GLN A 302 -17.21 30.84 -5.11
CA GLN A 302 -15.90 31.46 -4.84
C GLN A 302 -14.80 30.81 -5.67
N ILE A 303 -14.74 29.47 -5.70
CA ILE A 303 -13.73 28.73 -6.46
C ILE A 303 -13.91 29.00 -7.97
N ALA A 304 -15.15 28.93 -8.48
CA ALA A 304 -15.44 29.16 -9.88
C ALA A 304 -15.03 30.57 -10.32
N ARG A 305 -15.36 31.61 -9.53
CA ARG A 305 -14.96 33.01 -9.81
C ARG A 305 -13.45 33.17 -9.75
N ALA A 306 -12.77 32.61 -8.76
CA ALA A 306 -11.31 32.67 -8.65
C ALA A 306 -10.64 32.02 -9.87
N THR A 307 -11.13 30.87 -10.32
CA THR A 307 -10.64 30.16 -11.49
C THR A 307 -10.88 30.97 -12.77
N ALA A 308 -12.07 31.52 -12.96
CA ALA A 308 -12.39 32.36 -14.12
C ALA A 308 -11.51 33.62 -14.18
N ASN A 309 -11.31 34.28 -13.04
CA ASN A 309 -10.45 35.47 -12.96
C ASN A 309 -8.97 35.14 -13.23
N HIS A 310 -8.49 33.97 -12.78
CA HIS A 310 -7.12 33.53 -13.01
C HIS A 310 -6.87 33.28 -14.51
N HIS A 311 -7.74 32.57 -15.17
CA HIS A 311 -7.60 32.24 -16.59
C HIS A 311 -8.02 33.39 -17.51
N GLY A 312 -8.91 34.28 -17.08
CA GLY A 312 -9.31 35.47 -17.82
C GLY A 312 -8.20 36.54 -17.92
N ARG A 313 -7.27 36.58 -16.96
CA ARG A 313 -6.11 37.49 -17.00
C ARG A 313 -5.02 37.10 -17.99
N SER A 314 -4.97 35.81 -18.39
CA SER A 314 -3.98 35.31 -19.36
C SER A 314 -4.37 35.60 -20.83
N GLY A 315 -5.54 36.19 -21.10
CA GLY A 315 -6.04 36.44 -22.46
C GLY A 315 -5.71 37.82 -23.04
N ASN A 316 -4.97 38.68 -22.34
CA ASN A 316 -4.75 40.09 -22.77
C ASN A 316 -3.25 40.43 -22.93
N ASP A 317 -2.45 39.54 -23.53
CA ASP A 317 -1.13 39.85 -24.09
C ASP A 317 -1.19 39.65 -25.63
N PRO A 318 -1.31 40.74 -26.43
CA PRO A 318 -1.36 40.62 -27.89
C PRO A 318 0.04 40.57 -28.48
N GLY A 319 0.77 39.49 -28.26
CA GLY A 319 2.10 39.38 -28.83
C GLY A 319 2.83 38.09 -28.51
N GLN A 320 2.35 36.96 -29.04
CA GLN A 320 3.19 35.89 -29.58
C GLN A 320 2.31 34.77 -30.16
N GLY A 321 2.16 34.78 -31.48
CA GLY A 321 1.50 33.72 -32.25
C GLY A 321 2.28 32.41 -32.17
N ALA A 322 1.88 31.54 -31.32
CA ALA A 322 2.33 30.13 -31.33
C ALA A 322 1.43 29.35 -32.28
N THR A 323 1.90 29.11 -33.48
CA THR A 323 1.31 28.22 -34.49
C THR A 323 1.25 26.77 -33.93
N ILE A 324 0.08 26.32 -33.56
CA ILE A 324 -0.17 24.92 -33.24
C ILE A 324 -0.06 24.12 -34.53
N ARG A 325 1.04 23.40 -34.73
CA ARG A 325 1.16 22.39 -35.80
C ARG A 325 0.37 21.13 -35.39
N THR A 326 -0.78 20.96 -36.00
CA THR A 326 -1.49 19.67 -36.02
C THR A 326 -0.69 18.66 -36.83
N ARG A 327 -0.37 17.51 -36.24
CA ARG A 327 0.15 16.35 -36.97
C ARG A 327 -1.03 15.64 -37.64
N PRO A 328 -0.91 15.25 -38.91
CA PRO A 328 -1.90 14.39 -39.56
C PRO A 328 -1.64 12.92 -39.22
N SER A 329 -2.71 12.19 -39.09
CA SER A 329 -3.02 10.74 -39.16
C SER A 329 -1.94 9.74 -38.78
#